data_89a0a3b573bb08044434df78de20f4e7
#
_entry.id   89a0a3b573bb08044434df78de20f4e7
#
_cell.length_a   1.000
_cell.length_b   1.000
_cell.length_c   1.000
_cell.angle_alpha   90.00
_cell.angle_beta   90.00
_cell.angle_gamma   90.00
#
_symmetry.space_group_name_H-M   'P 1'
#
loop_
_entity.id
_entity.type
_entity.pdbx_description
1 polymer ?
#
loop_
_entity_poly.entity_id
_entity_poly.type
_entity_poly.pdbx_seq_one_letter_code
_entity_poly.pdbx_strand_id
1 'polypeptide(L)'
;MSHASIIASSEFFSAASPAVIDAIAASAQEKSLVRGDVLFKEGDAPDALYIVLSGRIAIAIDNKPLDSRESVVALMVEGNLFGDLALLDGGARSALARALEPSTVLRIPYSAVEPQLSNTPDLLCGITRVLARRLRAMDEALADSVFLDVTGRTAKRLLELSEGKDEFVLPVTQEELAGMVGA
;
A
#
# COMPACT_ATOMS: atom_id res chain seq x y z
N MET A 1 -0.16 0.34 -20.77
CA MET A 1 0.38 -0.98 -20.40
C MET A 1 -0.79 -1.95 -20.22
N SER A 2 -0.61 -3.27 -20.50
CA SER A 2 -1.68 -4.24 -20.24
C SER A 2 -1.80 -4.53 -18.74
N HIS A 3 -2.97 -4.97 -18.26
CA HIS A 3 -3.14 -5.38 -16.85
C HIS A 3 -2.11 -6.46 -16.46
N ALA A 4 -1.83 -7.40 -17.36
CA ALA A 4 -0.83 -8.44 -17.13
C ALA A 4 0.58 -7.86 -16.90
N SER A 5 1.00 -6.86 -17.68
CA SER A 5 2.32 -6.23 -17.51
C SER A 5 2.41 -5.46 -16.20
N ILE A 6 1.33 -4.80 -15.76
CA ILE A 6 1.26 -4.09 -14.49
C ILE A 6 1.35 -5.07 -13.31
N ILE A 7 0.59 -6.17 -13.36
CA ILE A 7 0.61 -7.20 -12.31
C ILE A 7 1.99 -7.85 -12.23
N ALA A 8 2.60 -8.17 -13.37
CA ALA A 8 3.93 -8.78 -13.44
C ALA A 8 5.05 -7.87 -12.90
N SER A 9 4.90 -6.54 -13.01
CA SER A 9 5.87 -5.57 -12.47
C SER A 9 5.77 -5.41 -10.95
N SER A 10 4.65 -5.84 -10.34
CA SER A 10 4.48 -5.80 -8.89
C SER A 10 5.37 -6.83 -8.22
N GLU A 11 6.08 -6.39 -7.19
CA GLU A 11 6.97 -7.25 -6.41
C GLU A 11 6.25 -8.46 -5.78
N PHE A 12 4.98 -8.28 -5.42
CA PHE A 12 4.12 -9.32 -4.87
C PHE A 12 3.97 -10.53 -5.83
N PHE A 13 3.90 -10.26 -7.14
CA PHE A 13 3.75 -11.29 -8.18
C PHE A 13 5.05 -11.63 -8.92
N SER A 14 6.20 -11.15 -8.44
CA SER A 14 7.50 -11.30 -9.12
C SER A 14 7.92 -12.75 -9.39
N ALA A 15 7.41 -13.71 -8.62
CA ALA A 15 7.67 -15.14 -8.80
C ALA A 15 6.55 -15.88 -9.56
N ALA A 16 5.51 -15.17 -10.03
CA ALA A 16 4.41 -15.76 -10.77
C ALA A 16 4.81 -16.06 -12.22
N SER A 17 4.39 -17.19 -12.75
CA SER A 17 4.56 -17.50 -14.17
C SER A 17 3.64 -16.63 -15.04
N PRO A 18 3.97 -16.42 -16.35
CA PRO A 18 3.10 -15.69 -17.25
C PRO A 18 1.66 -16.20 -17.27
N ALA A 19 1.44 -17.50 -17.23
CA ALA A 19 0.11 -18.11 -17.22
C ALA A 19 -0.69 -17.73 -15.96
N VAL A 20 -0.03 -17.66 -14.79
CA VAL A 20 -0.63 -17.19 -13.53
C VAL A 20 -1.00 -15.71 -13.63
N ILE A 21 -0.09 -14.88 -14.16
CA ILE A 21 -0.32 -13.46 -14.38
C ILE A 21 -1.54 -13.22 -15.30
N ASP A 22 -1.61 -13.93 -16.43
CA ASP A 22 -2.71 -13.81 -17.38
C ASP A 22 -4.05 -14.23 -16.76
N ALA A 23 -4.06 -15.31 -15.97
CA ALA A 23 -5.26 -15.75 -15.25
C ALA A 23 -5.77 -14.71 -14.25
N ILE A 24 -4.88 -14.07 -13.51
CA ILE A 24 -5.22 -12.98 -12.57
C ILE A 24 -5.69 -11.74 -13.32
N ALA A 25 -4.98 -11.36 -14.38
CA ALA A 25 -5.27 -10.19 -15.18
C ALA A 25 -6.64 -10.22 -15.85
N ALA A 26 -7.13 -11.41 -16.21
CA ALA A 26 -8.44 -11.61 -16.83
C ALA A 26 -9.61 -11.11 -15.94
N SER A 27 -9.44 -11.08 -14.62
CA SER A 27 -10.46 -10.64 -13.66
C SER A 27 -10.18 -9.24 -13.10
N ALA A 28 -9.07 -8.63 -13.46
CA ALA A 28 -8.67 -7.33 -12.96
C ALA A 28 -9.48 -6.20 -13.64
N GLN A 29 -9.83 -5.17 -12.87
CA GLN A 29 -10.62 -4.04 -13.35
C GLN A 29 -10.04 -2.73 -12.86
N GLU A 30 -10.01 -1.73 -13.72
CA GLU A 30 -9.64 -0.37 -13.34
C GLU A 30 -10.77 0.32 -12.57
N LYS A 31 -10.41 1.06 -11.54
CA LYS A 31 -11.31 1.89 -10.76
C LYS A 31 -10.71 3.28 -10.64
N SER A 32 -11.44 4.28 -11.15
CA SER A 32 -11.10 5.69 -10.99
C SER A 32 -11.68 6.23 -9.68
N LEU A 33 -10.93 7.13 -9.05
CA LEU A 33 -11.22 7.72 -7.75
C LEU A 33 -11.00 9.23 -7.83
N VAL A 34 -11.86 10.01 -7.21
CA VAL A 34 -11.63 11.43 -6.97
C VAL A 34 -10.97 11.61 -5.60
N ARG A 35 -10.37 12.78 -5.35
CA ARG A 35 -9.79 13.11 -4.05
C ARG A 35 -10.82 12.91 -2.93
N GLY A 36 -10.42 12.19 -1.89
CA GLY A 36 -11.25 11.90 -0.72
C GLY A 36 -12.05 10.60 -0.82
N ASP A 37 -12.14 9.97 -2.00
CA ASP A 37 -12.82 8.69 -2.15
C ASP A 37 -12.17 7.62 -1.30
N VAL A 38 -13.00 6.87 -0.57
CA VAL A 38 -12.60 5.75 0.27
C VAL A 38 -12.79 4.44 -0.50
N LEU A 39 -11.72 3.67 -0.65
CA LEU A 39 -11.76 2.35 -1.26
C LEU A 39 -12.34 1.30 -0.32
N PHE A 40 -11.88 1.31 0.93
CA PHE A 40 -12.33 0.48 2.04
C PHE A 40 -11.94 1.12 3.38
N LYS A 41 -12.60 0.72 4.45
CA LYS A 41 -12.34 1.14 5.82
C LYS A 41 -11.73 0.00 6.62
N GLU A 42 -11.08 0.34 7.74
CA GLU A 42 -10.68 -0.63 8.75
C GLU A 42 -11.90 -1.44 9.23
N GLY A 43 -11.74 -2.75 9.35
CA GLY A 43 -12.82 -3.66 9.74
C GLY A 43 -13.74 -4.13 8.61
N ASP A 44 -13.67 -3.53 7.41
CA ASP A 44 -14.47 -3.99 6.27
C ASP A 44 -14.10 -5.42 5.86
N ALA A 45 -15.10 -6.15 5.32
CA ALA A 45 -14.85 -7.45 4.71
C ALA A 45 -13.97 -7.30 3.46
N PRO A 46 -12.86 -8.04 3.37
CA PRO A 46 -11.94 -7.90 2.25
C PRO A 46 -12.40 -8.72 1.04
N ASP A 47 -12.20 -8.18 -0.17
CA ASP A 47 -12.62 -8.81 -1.40
C ASP A 47 -11.62 -8.72 -2.55
N ALA A 48 -10.64 -7.83 -2.45
CA ALA A 48 -9.68 -7.57 -3.52
C ALA A 48 -8.36 -6.98 -2.98
N LEU A 49 -7.27 -7.16 -3.75
CA LEU A 49 -6.10 -6.28 -3.66
C LEU A 49 -6.16 -5.21 -4.74
N TYR A 50 -5.26 -4.22 -4.59
CA TYR A 50 -5.19 -3.07 -5.48
C TYR A 50 -3.75 -2.76 -5.87
N ILE A 51 -3.53 -2.33 -7.12
CA ILE A 51 -2.27 -1.73 -7.57
C ILE A 51 -2.58 -0.30 -8.01
N VAL A 52 -1.79 0.67 -7.57
CA VAL A 52 -1.95 2.07 -8.02
C VAL A 52 -1.46 2.19 -9.46
N LEU A 53 -2.29 2.67 -10.36
CA LEU A 53 -1.95 2.96 -11.76
C LEU A 53 -1.54 4.42 -11.95
N SER A 54 -2.16 5.33 -11.20
CA SER A 54 -1.83 6.75 -11.17
C SER A 54 -2.39 7.41 -9.91
N GLY A 55 -1.81 8.52 -9.51
CA GLY A 55 -2.21 9.26 -8.32
C GLY A 55 -1.64 8.67 -7.03
N ARG A 56 -2.28 8.96 -5.89
CA ARG A 56 -1.79 8.59 -4.56
C ARG A 56 -2.92 8.14 -3.64
N ILE A 57 -2.68 7.04 -2.93
CA ILE A 57 -3.62 6.47 -1.94
C ILE A 57 -2.95 6.50 -0.57
N ALA A 58 -3.59 7.11 0.42
CA ALA A 58 -3.19 7.01 1.81
C ALA A 58 -3.73 5.71 2.43
N ILE A 59 -2.87 5.00 3.14
CA ILE A 59 -3.27 3.94 4.07
C ILE A 59 -3.22 4.58 5.46
N ALA A 60 -4.36 4.60 6.16
CA ALA A 60 -4.49 5.27 7.45
C ALA A 60 -5.15 4.37 8.49
N ILE A 61 -4.76 4.56 9.73
CA ILE A 61 -5.34 3.90 10.90
C ILE A 61 -6.13 4.96 11.68
N ASP A 62 -7.34 4.62 12.10
CA ASP A 62 -8.18 5.49 12.93
C ASP A 62 -7.71 5.42 14.40
N ASN A 63 -7.23 6.53 14.93
CA ASN A 63 -6.74 6.64 16.31
C ASN A 63 -7.87 6.79 17.36
N LYS A 64 -9.08 6.24 17.13
CA LYS A 64 -10.09 6.19 18.18
C LYS A 64 -9.58 5.36 19.37
N PRO A 65 -9.59 5.83 20.61
CA PRO A 65 -10.41 6.88 21.21
C PRO A 65 -9.69 8.15 21.62
N LEU A 66 -8.39 8.35 21.26
CA LEU A 66 -7.55 9.42 21.82
C LEU A 66 -7.64 10.75 21.06
N ASP A 67 -7.83 10.67 19.76
CA ASP A 67 -8.01 11.84 18.90
C ASP A 67 -8.72 11.40 17.62
N SER A 68 -9.66 12.20 17.10
CA SER A 68 -10.37 11.87 15.84
C SER A 68 -9.51 12.03 14.59
N ARG A 69 -8.18 11.99 14.73
CA ARG A 69 -7.22 12.14 13.63
C ARG A 69 -6.86 10.78 13.05
N GLU A 70 -6.94 10.69 11.75
CA GLU A 70 -6.39 9.57 10.98
C GLU A 70 -4.86 9.68 10.96
N SER A 71 -4.14 8.63 11.37
CA SER A 71 -2.69 8.55 11.16
C SER A 71 -2.39 7.85 9.85
N VAL A 72 -1.80 8.57 8.90
CA VAL A 72 -1.32 7.99 7.64
C VAL A 72 -0.07 7.15 7.92
N VAL A 73 -0.21 5.84 7.81
CA VAL A 73 0.88 4.88 8.06
C VAL A 73 1.66 4.53 6.80
N ALA A 74 1.06 4.70 5.63
CA ALA A 74 1.75 4.50 4.35
C ALA A 74 1.12 5.33 3.23
N LEU A 75 1.96 5.73 2.27
CA LEU A 75 1.56 6.38 1.04
C LEU A 75 1.81 5.40 -0.12
N MET A 76 0.74 5.04 -0.84
CA MET A 76 0.81 4.17 -2.02
C MET A 76 0.84 5.04 -3.27
N VAL A 77 1.88 4.86 -4.07
CA VAL A 77 2.11 5.55 -5.34
C VAL A 77 2.07 4.55 -6.50
N GLU A 78 2.19 5.01 -7.73
CA GLU A 78 2.20 4.18 -8.94
C GLU A 78 3.08 2.93 -8.79
N GLY A 79 2.54 1.77 -9.14
CA GLY A 79 3.18 0.46 -9.01
C GLY A 79 3.03 -0.20 -7.63
N ASN A 80 2.64 0.52 -6.59
CA ASN A 80 2.49 -0.08 -5.26
C ASN A 80 1.22 -0.94 -5.17
N LEU A 81 1.39 -2.11 -4.54
CA LEU A 81 0.30 -3.02 -4.23
C LEU A 81 -0.10 -2.89 -2.75
N PHE A 82 -1.40 -2.92 -2.47
CA PHE A 82 -1.96 -2.86 -1.12
C PHE A 82 -3.26 -3.67 -0.99
N GLY A 83 -3.71 -3.85 0.25
CA GLY A 83 -4.90 -4.64 0.58
C GLY A 83 -4.64 -6.15 0.57
N ASP A 84 -3.38 -6.55 0.64
CA ASP A 84 -2.89 -7.93 0.60
C ASP A 84 -2.91 -8.64 1.97
N LEU A 85 -2.85 -7.92 3.08
CA LEU A 85 -2.79 -8.53 4.42
C LEU A 85 -3.98 -9.45 4.68
N ALA A 86 -5.17 -8.96 4.44
CA ALA A 86 -6.40 -9.71 4.66
C ALA A 86 -6.55 -10.94 3.72
N LEU A 87 -5.92 -10.94 2.55
CA LEU A 87 -5.81 -12.13 1.68
C LEU A 87 -4.92 -13.21 2.33
N LEU A 88 -3.89 -12.80 3.05
CA LEU A 88 -2.86 -13.71 3.57
C LEU A 88 -3.20 -14.26 4.96
N ASP A 89 -3.85 -13.47 5.81
CA ASP A 89 -4.20 -13.84 7.19
C ASP A 89 -5.68 -14.20 7.39
N GLY A 90 -6.52 -13.98 6.38
CA GLY A 90 -7.98 -14.23 6.45
C GLY A 90 -8.73 -13.23 7.34
N GLY A 91 -8.09 -12.13 7.77
CA GLY A 91 -8.66 -11.11 8.62
C GLY A 91 -9.53 -10.10 7.87
N ALA A 92 -10.07 -9.11 8.60
CA ALA A 92 -10.70 -7.93 8.03
C ALA A 92 -9.65 -6.93 7.51
N ARG A 93 -10.08 -5.86 6.84
CA ARG A 93 -9.19 -4.76 6.46
C ARG A 93 -8.52 -4.17 7.71
N SER A 94 -7.20 -4.11 7.72
CA SER A 94 -6.39 -3.62 8.84
C SER A 94 -6.26 -2.10 8.91
N ALA A 95 -6.70 -1.40 7.88
CA ALA A 95 -6.58 0.06 7.75
C ALA A 95 -7.62 0.61 6.76
N LEU A 96 -7.79 1.92 6.76
CA LEU A 96 -8.54 2.66 5.74
C LEU A 96 -7.64 2.94 4.54
N ALA A 97 -8.19 2.88 3.31
CA ALA A 97 -7.54 3.32 2.09
C ALA A 97 -8.33 4.44 1.42
N ARG A 98 -7.70 5.62 1.23
CA ARG A 98 -8.35 6.84 0.72
C ARG A 98 -7.48 7.52 -0.35
N ALA A 99 -8.10 7.98 -1.44
CA ALA A 99 -7.43 8.75 -2.49
C ALA A 99 -7.07 10.17 -2.00
N LEU A 100 -5.82 10.58 -2.15
CA LEU A 100 -5.35 11.92 -1.80
C LEU A 100 -5.50 12.92 -2.95
N GLU A 101 -5.66 12.42 -4.17
CA GLU A 101 -5.83 13.16 -5.41
C GLU A 101 -6.60 12.29 -6.41
N PRO A 102 -6.99 12.81 -7.60
CA PRO A 102 -7.54 11.98 -8.65
C PRO A 102 -6.59 10.82 -8.94
N SER A 103 -7.07 9.59 -8.77
CA SER A 103 -6.26 8.39 -8.80
C SER A 103 -6.96 7.29 -9.59
N THR A 104 -6.18 6.38 -10.16
CA THR A 104 -6.71 5.16 -10.77
C THR A 104 -6.00 3.97 -10.14
N VAL A 105 -6.77 2.95 -9.78
CA VAL A 105 -6.24 1.70 -9.22
C VAL A 105 -6.71 0.51 -10.05
N LEU A 106 -5.88 -0.52 -10.15
CA LEU A 106 -6.25 -1.83 -10.68
C LEU A 106 -6.76 -2.67 -9.51
N ARG A 107 -8.05 -2.98 -9.50
CA ARG A 107 -8.68 -3.89 -8.53
C ARG A 107 -8.53 -5.31 -9.00
N ILE A 108 -7.98 -6.18 -8.17
CA ILE A 108 -7.76 -7.60 -8.43
C ILE A 108 -8.54 -8.39 -7.37
N PRO A 109 -9.62 -9.10 -7.74
CA PRO A 109 -10.43 -9.83 -6.76
C PRO A 109 -9.64 -10.99 -6.15
N TYR A 110 -9.84 -11.25 -4.86
CA TYR A 110 -9.18 -12.35 -4.14
C TYR A 110 -9.46 -13.70 -4.78
N SER A 111 -10.68 -13.90 -5.30
CA SER A 111 -11.06 -15.13 -6.00
C SER A 111 -10.21 -15.47 -7.23
N ALA A 112 -9.50 -14.48 -7.81
CA ALA A 112 -8.56 -14.71 -8.89
C ALA A 112 -7.16 -15.08 -8.38
N VAL A 113 -6.80 -14.68 -7.16
CA VAL A 113 -5.46 -14.84 -6.58
C VAL A 113 -5.37 -16.10 -5.71
N GLU A 114 -6.36 -16.36 -4.86
CA GLU A 114 -6.37 -17.49 -3.91
C GLU A 114 -6.08 -18.85 -4.55
N PRO A 115 -6.68 -19.21 -5.71
CA PRO A 115 -6.36 -20.48 -6.36
C PRO A 115 -4.91 -20.58 -6.81
N GLN A 116 -4.30 -19.44 -7.16
CA GLN A 116 -2.90 -19.37 -7.61
C GLN A 116 -1.94 -19.52 -6.43
N LEU A 117 -2.26 -18.96 -5.27
CA LEU A 117 -1.46 -19.12 -4.04
C LEU A 117 -1.37 -20.58 -3.63
N SER A 118 -2.49 -21.32 -3.70
CA SER A 118 -2.55 -22.73 -3.34
C SER A 118 -1.75 -23.63 -4.27
N ASN A 119 -1.61 -23.24 -5.55
CA ASN A 119 -1.02 -24.07 -6.59
C ASN A 119 0.42 -23.66 -6.97
N THR A 120 0.94 -22.54 -6.45
CA THR A 120 2.24 -21.99 -6.86
C THR A 120 3.09 -21.65 -5.63
N PRO A 121 3.88 -22.61 -5.07
CA PRO A 121 4.71 -22.37 -3.89
C PRO A 121 5.72 -21.21 -4.07
N ASP A 122 6.26 -21.03 -5.27
CA ASP A 122 7.19 -19.93 -5.57
C ASP A 122 6.57 -18.55 -5.36
N LEU A 123 5.26 -18.42 -5.65
CA LEU A 123 4.52 -17.19 -5.38
C LEU A 123 4.47 -16.86 -3.89
N LEU A 124 4.22 -17.86 -3.04
CA LEU A 124 4.27 -17.69 -1.58
C LEU A 124 5.66 -17.27 -1.09
N CYS A 125 6.72 -17.84 -1.66
CA CYS A 125 8.10 -17.42 -1.35
C CYS A 125 8.34 -15.95 -1.74
N GLY A 126 7.84 -15.50 -2.89
CA GLY A 126 7.90 -14.11 -3.33
C GLY A 126 7.20 -13.18 -2.33
N ILE A 127 5.98 -13.51 -1.96
CA ILE A 127 5.17 -12.76 -0.99
C ILE A 127 5.88 -12.69 0.37
N THR A 128 6.44 -13.81 0.85
CA THR A 128 7.18 -13.85 2.13
C THR A 128 8.35 -12.87 2.13
N ARG A 129 9.07 -12.72 1.00
CA ARG A 129 10.16 -11.74 0.88
C ARG A 129 9.65 -10.30 0.97
N VAL A 130 8.51 -10.00 0.34
CA VAL A 130 7.86 -8.68 0.44
C VAL A 130 7.50 -8.37 1.89
N LEU A 131 6.84 -9.32 2.58
CA LEU A 131 6.47 -9.15 3.99
C LEU A 131 7.68 -8.98 4.90
N ALA A 132 8.76 -9.74 4.67
CA ALA A 132 10.00 -9.59 5.44
C ALA A 132 10.66 -8.21 5.26
N ARG A 133 10.59 -7.62 4.05
CA ARG A 133 11.08 -6.24 3.83
C ARG A 133 10.19 -5.21 4.50
N ARG A 134 8.86 -5.36 4.41
CA ARG A 134 7.92 -4.47 5.10
C ARG A 134 8.12 -4.51 6.61
N LEU A 135 8.31 -5.70 7.18
CA LEU A 135 8.58 -5.84 8.61
C LEU A 135 9.86 -5.10 9.02
N ARG A 136 10.96 -5.24 8.26
CA ARG A 136 12.20 -4.48 8.54
C ARG A 136 11.99 -2.97 8.49
N ALA A 137 11.25 -2.47 7.50
CA ALA A 137 10.91 -1.04 7.42
C ALA A 137 10.08 -0.58 8.63
N MET A 138 9.17 -1.44 9.13
CA MET A 138 8.41 -1.16 10.36
C MET A 138 9.31 -1.16 11.60
N ASP A 139 10.28 -2.08 11.71
CA ASP A 139 11.26 -2.11 12.80
C ASP A 139 12.11 -0.83 12.81
N GLU A 140 12.53 -0.34 11.63
CA GLU A 140 13.24 0.93 11.49
C GLU A 140 12.38 2.12 11.91
N ALA A 141 11.12 2.18 11.47
CA ALA A 141 10.20 3.24 11.86
C ALA A 141 9.92 3.23 13.38
N LEU A 142 9.81 2.05 13.98
CA LEU A 142 9.69 1.90 15.43
C LEU A 142 10.95 2.42 16.15
N ALA A 143 12.14 2.04 15.68
CA ALA A 143 13.40 2.56 16.22
C ALA A 143 13.45 4.10 16.13
N ASP A 144 13.04 4.67 14.98
CA ASP A 144 12.97 6.12 14.82
C ASP A 144 12.01 6.78 15.83
N SER A 145 10.89 6.13 16.12
CA SER A 145 9.93 6.66 17.10
C SER A 145 10.45 6.65 18.53
N VAL A 146 11.40 5.75 18.83
CA VAL A 146 12.04 5.64 20.16
C VAL A 146 13.24 6.57 20.29
N PHE A 147 14.04 6.71 19.24
CA PHE A 147 15.36 7.38 19.32
C PHE A 147 15.38 8.79 18.72
N LEU A 148 14.40 9.15 17.88
CA LEU A 148 14.32 10.48 17.29
C LEU A 148 13.16 11.28 17.88
N ASP A 149 13.40 12.57 18.12
CA ASP A 149 12.33 13.53 18.41
C ASP A 149 11.51 13.83 17.13
N VAL A 150 10.43 14.60 17.26
CA VAL A 150 9.56 14.98 16.13
C VAL A 150 10.36 15.67 15.02
N THR A 151 11.34 16.51 15.38
CA THR A 151 12.19 17.23 14.41
C THR A 151 13.03 16.25 13.60
N GLY A 152 13.67 15.29 14.28
CA GLY A 152 14.49 14.25 13.65
C GLY A 152 13.66 13.35 12.73
N ARG A 153 12.48 12.90 13.17
CA ARG A 153 11.57 12.11 12.34
C ARG A 153 11.09 12.90 11.11
N THR A 154 10.76 14.20 11.30
CA THR A 154 10.36 15.07 10.18
C THR A 154 11.47 15.23 9.17
N ALA A 155 12.69 15.51 9.61
CA ALA A 155 13.85 15.65 8.73
C ALA A 155 14.12 14.36 7.95
N LYS A 156 14.12 13.20 8.61
CA LYS A 156 14.28 11.90 7.96
C LYS A 156 13.20 11.67 6.90
N ARG A 157 11.94 11.94 7.23
CA ARG A 157 10.81 11.75 6.31
C ARG A 157 10.89 12.68 5.10
N LEU A 158 11.31 13.92 5.28
CA LEU A 158 11.54 14.85 4.17
C LEU A 158 12.65 14.37 3.24
N LEU A 159 13.76 13.84 3.79
CA LEU A 159 14.85 13.26 3.01
C LEU A 159 14.38 12.05 2.19
N GLU A 160 13.57 11.18 2.76
CA GLU A 160 12.96 10.05 2.04
C GLU A 160 12.06 10.52 0.89
N LEU A 161 11.19 11.51 1.15
CA LEU A 161 10.27 12.06 0.14
C LEU A 161 10.99 12.85 -0.96
N SER A 162 12.19 13.40 -0.68
CA SER A 162 12.99 14.13 -1.67
C SER A 162 13.64 13.21 -2.70
N GLU A 163 13.76 11.90 -2.42
CA GLU A 163 14.47 10.94 -3.27
C GLU A 163 15.89 11.39 -3.65
N GLY A 164 16.55 12.14 -2.78
CA GLY A 164 17.88 12.69 -3.00
C GLY A 164 17.92 13.94 -3.90
N LYS A 165 16.79 14.58 -4.16
CA LYS A 165 16.70 15.84 -4.90
C LYS A 165 16.92 17.02 -3.95
N ASP A 166 17.71 18.01 -4.36
CA ASP A 166 17.96 19.22 -3.60
C ASP A 166 16.72 20.11 -3.51
N GLU A 167 15.86 20.08 -4.53
CA GLU A 167 14.59 20.79 -4.60
C GLU A 167 13.48 19.83 -5.03
N PHE A 168 12.38 19.79 -4.30
CA PHE A 168 11.19 18.98 -4.64
C PHE A 168 9.92 19.65 -4.11
N VAL A 169 8.80 19.36 -4.78
CA VAL A 169 7.48 19.74 -4.27
C VAL A 169 7.02 18.65 -3.31
N LEU A 170 6.68 19.04 -2.09
CA LEU A 170 6.21 18.09 -1.08
C LEU A 170 4.97 17.37 -1.60
N PRO A 171 5.00 16.02 -1.74
CA PRO A 171 3.91 15.27 -2.34
C PRO A 171 2.71 15.06 -1.40
N VAL A 172 2.78 15.58 -0.19
CA VAL A 172 1.77 15.47 0.87
C VAL A 172 1.50 16.84 1.50
N THR A 173 0.34 17.00 2.12
CA THR A 173 0.03 18.21 2.91
C THR A 173 0.84 18.21 4.22
N GLN A 174 0.93 19.37 4.88
CA GLN A 174 1.58 19.47 6.19
C GLN A 174 0.88 18.60 7.25
N GLU A 175 -0.44 18.48 7.19
CA GLU A 175 -1.22 17.64 8.09
C GLU A 175 -0.94 16.15 7.87
N GLU A 176 -0.86 15.72 6.59
CA GLU A 176 -0.48 14.35 6.25
C GLU A 176 0.96 14.04 6.67
N LEU A 177 1.89 14.99 6.50
CA LEU A 177 3.27 14.85 7.00
C LEU A 177 3.29 14.73 8.52
N ALA A 178 2.53 15.57 9.24
CA ALA A 178 2.41 15.48 10.70
C ALA A 178 1.90 14.10 11.13
N GLY A 179 0.86 13.57 10.47
CA GLY A 179 0.38 12.21 10.70
C GLY A 179 1.43 11.12 10.45
N MET A 180 2.29 11.29 9.44
CA MET A 180 3.37 10.33 9.13
C MET A 180 4.49 10.32 10.18
N VAL A 181 4.74 11.43 10.85
CA VAL A 181 5.81 11.56 11.86
C VAL A 181 5.30 11.45 13.30
N GLY A 182 3.99 11.26 13.47
CA GLY A 182 3.37 11.16 14.79
C GLY A 182 3.45 12.46 15.58
N ALA A 183 3.13 13.58 14.94
CA ALA A 183 3.13 14.93 15.51
C ALA A 183 1.71 15.52 15.63
#